data_afd07345d55c02e68490c22cc1b7b63a
#
_entry.id   afd07345d55c02e68490c22cc1b7b63a
#
_cell.length_a   1.000
_cell.length_b   1.000
_cell.length_c   1.000
_cell.angle_alpha   90.00
_cell.angle_beta   90.00
_cell.angle_gamma   90.00
#
_symmetry.space_group_name_H-M   'P 1'
#
loop_
_entity.id
_entity.type
_entity.pdbx_description
1 polymer ?
#
loop_
_entity_poly.entity_id
_entity_poly.type
_entity_poly.pdbx_seq_one_letter_code
_entity_poly.pdbx_strand_id
1 'polypeptide(L)'
;IYKQKEIYYITYKKYWDGGFDNDASLSDKADFYRVANLFSDAIKKIVSALNDYIVIGNKFSQKECLFESWSDKKSYDCYNNLRSYIKKNKSYALKCSEDDLIIDCIVENNFRYLACIDLYLPNSKVILQPTCHSELFIYAEDYNKILPVLKEVTDNSELVLSKNAFDWK
;
A
#
# COMPACT_ATOMS: atom_id res chain seq x y z
N ILE A 1 -10.38 -15.28 10.75
CA ILE A 1 -10.54 -13.90 10.25
C ILE A 1 -10.91 -13.87 8.75
N TYR A 2 -10.67 -14.89 7.93
CA TYR A 2 -10.74 -14.78 6.47
C TYR A 2 -11.83 -15.68 5.83
N LYS A 3 -13.04 -15.68 6.39
CA LYS A 3 -14.23 -16.22 5.69
C LYS A 3 -15.05 -15.10 5.04
N GLN A 4 -14.40 -14.03 4.58
CA GLN A 4 -15.11 -13.00 3.83
C GLN A 4 -15.38 -13.52 2.42
N LYS A 5 -16.64 -13.60 2.05
CA LYS A 5 -17.08 -13.98 0.69
C LYS A 5 -16.79 -12.91 -0.35
N GLU A 6 -16.44 -11.70 0.08
CA GLU A 6 -16.29 -10.52 -0.77
C GLU A 6 -15.08 -9.72 -0.32
N ILE A 7 -14.25 -9.32 -1.27
CA ILE A 7 -13.10 -8.45 -1.04
C ILE A 7 -13.22 -7.27 -2.00
N TYR A 8 -13.05 -6.07 -1.47
CA TYR A 8 -12.94 -4.88 -2.30
C TYR A 8 -11.48 -4.59 -2.60
N TYR A 9 -11.23 -4.02 -3.77
CA TYR A 9 -9.90 -3.61 -4.17
C TYR A 9 -9.97 -2.39 -5.07
N ILE A 10 -8.94 -1.59 -5.01
CA ILE A 10 -8.75 -0.41 -5.85
C ILE A 10 -7.68 -0.74 -6.88
N THR A 11 -7.96 -0.46 -8.15
CA THR A 11 -7.04 -0.64 -9.27
C THR A 11 -6.85 0.67 -10.00
N TYR A 12 -5.79 0.74 -10.82
CA TYR A 12 -5.62 1.83 -11.77
C TYR A 12 -6.51 1.60 -13.00
N LYS A 13 -7.13 2.66 -13.53
CA LYS A 13 -8.08 2.57 -14.68
C LYS A 13 -7.47 2.02 -15.96
N LYS A 14 -6.19 2.28 -16.19
CA LYS A 14 -5.46 1.75 -17.35
C LYS A 14 -4.75 0.49 -16.91
N TYR A 15 -4.82 -0.56 -17.73
CA TYR A 15 -3.97 -1.71 -17.51
C TYR A 15 -2.52 -1.23 -17.48
N TRP A 16 -1.87 -1.50 -16.38
CA TRP A 16 -0.48 -1.17 -16.21
C TRP A 16 0.23 -2.43 -15.73
N ASP A 17 0.98 -3.01 -16.64
CA ASP A 17 1.89 -4.09 -16.31
C ASP A 17 3.10 -3.44 -15.66
N GLY A 18 3.02 -3.26 -14.34
CA GLY A 18 4.06 -2.63 -13.54
C GLY A 18 5.37 -3.40 -13.48
N GLY A 19 5.59 -4.25 -14.47
CA GLY A 19 6.84 -4.98 -14.69
C GLY A 19 8.00 -4.01 -14.85
N PHE A 20 8.75 -3.89 -13.80
CA PHE A 20 9.95 -3.10 -13.77
C PHE A 20 11.14 -3.94 -14.15
N ASP A 21 11.57 -3.83 -15.37
CA ASP A 21 12.91 -4.20 -15.76
C ASP A 21 13.90 -3.10 -15.36
N ASN A 22 15.12 -3.50 -14.99
CA ASN A 22 16.22 -2.58 -14.66
C ASN A 22 16.53 -1.60 -15.81
N ASP A 23 16.09 -1.92 -17.03
CA ASP A 23 16.27 -1.14 -18.24
C ASP A 23 15.09 -0.20 -18.56
N ALA A 24 14.14 -0.03 -17.63
CA ALA A 24 12.99 0.85 -17.83
C ALA A 24 13.41 2.27 -18.22
N SER A 25 12.74 2.84 -19.20
CA SER A 25 12.99 4.21 -19.67
C SER A 25 12.65 5.25 -18.60
N LEU A 26 13.13 6.49 -18.78
CA LEU A 26 12.80 7.59 -17.85
C LEU A 26 11.30 7.91 -17.83
N SER A 27 10.60 7.73 -18.97
CA SER A 27 9.15 7.89 -19.05
C SER A 27 8.41 6.84 -18.24
N ASP A 28 8.88 5.59 -18.27
CA ASP A 28 8.26 4.49 -17.50
C ASP A 28 8.45 4.70 -15.99
N LYS A 29 9.62 5.20 -15.59
CA LYS A 29 9.88 5.59 -14.20
C LYS A 29 8.95 6.71 -13.72
N ALA A 30 8.78 7.75 -14.55
CA ALA A 30 7.89 8.87 -14.21
C ALA A 30 6.43 8.40 -14.10
N ASP A 31 5.99 7.51 -14.99
CA ASP A 31 4.64 6.94 -14.93
C ASP A 31 4.44 6.05 -13.69
N PHE A 32 5.45 5.27 -13.31
CA PHE A 32 5.42 4.51 -12.07
C PHE A 32 5.20 5.41 -10.85
N TYR A 33 6.04 6.41 -10.67
CA TYR A 33 5.91 7.29 -9.50
C TYR A 33 4.57 8.02 -9.51
N ARG A 34 4.07 8.39 -10.67
CA ARG A 34 2.74 8.98 -10.81
C ARG A 34 1.65 8.01 -10.32
N VAL A 35 1.69 6.76 -10.74
CA VAL A 35 0.72 5.73 -10.31
C VAL A 35 0.88 5.41 -8.84
N ALA A 36 2.11 5.20 -8.35
CA ALA A 36 2.38 4.96 -6.94
C ALA A 36 1.83 6.09 -6.05
N ASN A 37 2.04 7.35 -6.45
CA ASN A 37 1.51 8.50 -5.74
C ASN A 37 -0.03 8.52 -5.68
N LEU A 38 -0.73 8.10 -6.75
CA LEU A 38 -2.20 7.98 -6.73
C LEU A 38 -2.67 7.02 -5.62
N PHE A 39 -1.99 5.89 -5.46
CA PHE A 39 -2.33 4.93 -4.41
C PHE A 39 -1.92 5.42 -3.01
N SER A 40 -0.78 6.07 -2.89
CA SER A 40 -0.35 6.71 -1.63
C SER A 40 -1.38 7.74 -1.17
N ASP A 41 -1.82 8.62 -2.07
CA ASP A 41 -2.83 9.63 -1.78
C ASP A 41 -4.19 9.00 -1.43
N ALA A 42 -4.56 7.92 -2.10
CA ALA A 42 -5.78 7.17 -1.76
C ALA A 42 -5.70 6.61 -0.34
N ILE A 43 -4.58 6.00 0.04
CA ILE A 43 -4.36 5.47 1.41
C ILE A 43 -4.42 6.60 2.44
N LYS A 44 -3.74 7.72 2.20
CA LYS A 44 -3.75 8.90 3.10
C LYS A 44 -5.17 9.41 3.30
N LYS A 45 -5.95 9.55 2.23
CA LYS A 45 -7.36 9.96 2.30
C LYS A 45 -8.21 8.97 3.07
N ILE A 46 -8.04 7.66 2.87
CA ILE A 46 -8.75 6.62 3.61
C ILE A 46 -8.45 6.73 5.11
N VAL A 47 -7.17 6.82 5.48
CA VAL A 47 -6.74 6.92 6.88
C VAL A 47 -7.31 8.18 7.54
N SER A 48 -7.21 9.32 6.88
CA SER A 48 -7.75 10.59 7.36
C SER A 48 -9.27 10.57 7.51
N ALA A 49 -10.01 10.09 6.50
CA ALA A 49 -11.47 10.02 6.53
C ALA A 49 -12.01 9.07 7.62
N LEU A 50 -11.26 8.01 7.92
CA LEU A 50 -11.59 7.08 9.01
C LEU A 50 -11.13 7.56 10.39
N ASN A 51 -10.41 8.69 10.46
CA ASN A 51 -9.78 9.21 11.69
C ASN A 51 -9.01 8.11 12.43
N ASP A 52 -8.19 7.38 11.70
CA ASP A 52 -7.42 6.24 12.21
C ASP A 52 -5.91 6.49 12.07
N TYR A 53 -5.11 5.54 12.49
CA TYR A 53 -3.67 5.54 12.32
C TYR A 53 -3.21 4.21 11.74
N ILE A 54 -2.00 4.17 11.21
CA ILE A 54 -1.44 2.99 10.58
C ILE A 54 -0.57 2.22 11.58
N VAL A 55 -0.74 0.90 11.58
CA VAL A 55 0.18 -0.04 12.23
C VAL A 55 0.75 -0.97 11.18
N ILE A 56 2.08 -1.07 11.12
CA ILE A 56 2.80 -2.01 10.26
C ILE A 56 3.45 -3.10 11.11
N GLY A 57 3.39 -4.35 10.61
CA GLY A 57 3.97 -5.49 11.30
C GLY A 57 5.48 -5.64 11.05
N ASN A 58 6.15 -6.48 11.83
CA ASN A 58 7.59 -6.71 11.76
C ASN A 58 8.06 -7.54 10.55
N LYS A 59 7.16 -8.09 9.75
CA LYS A 59 7.50 -8.76 8.48
C LYS A 59 8.33 -7.88 7.54
N PHE A 60 8.13 -6.58 7.68
CA PHE A 60 8.92 -5.55 7.04
C PHE A 60 10.43 -5.69 7.24
N SER A 61 10.86 -6.12 8.41
CA SER A 61 12.29 -6.19 8.74
C SER A 61 13.03 -7.39 8.16
N GLN A 62 12.33 -8.35 7.54
CA GLN A 62 12.90 -9.64 7.15
C GLN A 62 13.58 -9.62 5.77
N LYS A 63 13.14 -8.76 4.86
CA LYS A 63 13.74 -8.64 3.53
C LYS A 63 14.76 -7.50 3.47
N GLU A 64 15.92 -7.77 2.91
CA GLU A 64 16.83 -6.73 2.46
C GLU A 64 16.28 -6.10 1.20
N CYS A 65 16.08 -4.79 1.24
CA CYS A 65 15.87 -4.02 0.03
C CYS A 65 17.25 -3.65 -0.52
N LEU A 66 17.61 -4.21 -1.64
CA LEU A 66 18.81 -3.79 -2.35
C LEU A 66 18.52 -2.46 -3.04
N PHE A 67 19.46 -1.53 -2.92
CA PHE A 67 19.37 -0.28 -3.66
C PHE A 67 19.57 -0.58 -5.13
N GLU A 68 18.53 -0.45 -5.90
CA GLU A 68 18.60 -0.55 -7.34
C GLU A 68 18.67 0.84 -7.96
N SER A 69 19.31 0.94 -9.11
CA SER A 69 19.70 2.21 -9.77
C SER A 69 18.56 3.20 -10.04
N TRP A 70 17.33 2.79 -9.82
CA TRP A 70 16.13 3.61 -10.06
C TRP A 70 15.18 3.74 -8.87
N SER A 71 15.56 3.24 -7.71
CA SER A 71 14.89 3.59 -6.47
C SER A 71 15.13 5.06 -6.16
N ASP A 72 14.09 5.77 -5.78
CA ASP A 72 14.29 7.05 -5.13
C ASP A 72 15.06 6.83 -3.83
N LYS A 73 16.17 7.55 -3.69
CA LYS A 73 17.03 7.43 -2.52
C LYS A 73 16.25 7.69 -1.21
N LYS A 74 15.30 8.60 -1.25
CA LYS A 74 14.49 8.98 -0.09
C LYS A 74 13.63 7.82 0.38
N SER A 75 12.94 7.13 -0.53
CA SER A 75 12.13 5.95 -0.22
C SER A 75 12.99 4.79 0.26
N TYR A 76 14.16 4.59 -0.36
CA TYR A 76 15.13 3.59 0.07
C TYR A 76 15.65 3.84 1.49
N ASP A 77 16.07 5.07 1.77
CA ASP A 77 16.57 5.45 3.10
C ASP A 77 15.48 5.31 4.16
N CYS A 78 14.24 5.70 3.85
CA CYS A 78 13.08 5.52 4.71
C CYS A 78 12.85 4.04 5.04
N TYR A 79 12.82 3.18 4.03
CA TYR A 79 12.66 1.74 4.21
C TYR A 79 13.72 1.14 5.13
N ASN A 80 14.99 1.45 4.89
CA ASN A 80 16.09 0.91 5.69
C ASN A 80 16.11 1.46 7.12
N ASN A 81 15.75 2.72 7.30
CA ASN A 81 15.63 3.33 8.63
C ASN A 81 14.52 2.65 9.45
N LEU A 82 13.34 2.44 8.86
CA LEU A 82 12.23 1.72 9.49
C LEU A 82 12.63 0.29 9.86
N ARG A 83 13.26 -0.43 8.91
CA ARG A 83 13.73 -1.79 9.12
C ARG A 83 14.74 -1.86 10.27
N SER A 84 15.71 -0.97 10.27
CA SER A 84 16.73 -0.88 11.31
C SER A 84 16.12 -0.56 12.68
N TYR A 85 15.16 0.36 12.72
CA TYR A 85 14.44 0.72 13.92
C TYR A 85 13.69 -0.47 14.53
N ILE A 86 12.92 -1.20 13.71
CA ILE A 86 12.16 -2.38 14.14
C ILE A 86 13.10 -3.48 14.67
N LYS A 87 14.19 -3.76 13.94
CA LYS A 87 15.20 -4.74 14.37
C LYS A 87 15.88 -4.38 15.68
N LYS A 88 16.34 -3.13 15.80
CA LYS A 88 17.05 -2.63 16.99
C LYS A 88 16.17 -2.69 18.25
N ASN A 89 14.91 -2.33 18.11
CA ASN A 89 13.97 -2.29 19.23
C ASN A 89 13.24 -3.62 19.45
N LYS A 90 13.50 -4.64 18.64
CA LYS A 90 12.80 -5.93 18.67
C LYS A 90 11.28 -5.77 18.68
N SER A 91 10.79 -4.77 17.95
CA SER A 91 9.37 -4.45 17.90
C SER A 91 8.62 -5.45 17.04
N TYR A 92 7.41 -5.86 17.47
CA TYR A 92 6.54 -6.73 16.68
C TYR A 92 5.65 -5.93 15.74
N ALA A 93 5.43 -4.66 16.04
CA ALA A 93 4.67 -3.73 15.21
C ALA A 93 5.15 -2.30 15.45
N LEU A 94 4.96 -1.45 14.47
CA LEU A 94 5.25 -0.02 14.55
C LEU A 94 3.97 0.75 14.27
N LYS A 95 3.61 1.65 15.19
CA LYS A 95 2.58 2.66 14.95
C LYS A 95 3.20 3.78 14.14
N CYS A 96 2.64 4.04 12.97
CA CYS A 96 3.00 5.17 12.13
C CYS A 96 1.94 6.25 12.30
N SER A 97 2.37 7.49 12.54
CA SER A 97 1.53 8.65 12.31
C SER A 97 1.26 8.79 10.80
N GLU A 98 0.39 9.70 10.41
CA GLU A 98 0.11 10.03 9.00
C GLU A 98 1.36 10.60 8.27
N ASP A 99 2.54 10.01 8.56
CA ASP A 99 3.78 10.41 7.91
C ASP A 99 3.70 9.97 6.45
N ASP A 100 3.50 10.94 5.60
CA ASP A 100 3.35 10.79 4.16
C ASP A 100 4.49 9.96 3.56
N LEU A 101 5.69 10.16 4.05
CA LEU A 101 6.87 9.45 3.55
C LEU A 101 6.83 7.94 3.81
N ILE A 102 6.25 7.52 4.94
CA ILE A 102 6.14 6.09 5.27
C ILE A 102 5.17 5.39 4.33
N ILE A 103 4.04 6.03 4.04
CA ILE A 103 3.04 5.49 3.12
C ILE A 103 3.63 5.38 1.71
N ASP A 104 4.27 6.44 1.22
CA ASP A 104 4.90 6.47 -0.10
C ASP A 104 5.96 5.34 -0.21
N CYS A 105 6.82 5.23 0.78
CA CYS A 105 7.83 4.18 0.86
C CYS A 105 7.23 2.77 0.81
N ILE A 106 6.14 2.51 1.54
CA ILE A 106 5.49 1.21 1.57
C ILE A 106 4.84 0.88 0.23
N VAL A 107 4.11 1.82 -0.36
CA VAL A 107 3.46 1.65 -1.67
C VAL A 107 4.50 1.35 -2.74
N GLU A 108 5.54 2.16 -2.86
CA GLU A 108 6.61 1.98 -3.83
C GLU A 108 7.30 0.61 -3.69
N ASN A 109 7.66 0.23 -2.48
CA ASN A 109 8.34 -1.05 -2.25
C ASN A 109 7.44 -2.26 -2.48
N ASN A 110 6.15 -2.18 -2.14
CA ASN A 110 5.20 -3.25 -2.42
C ASN A 110 4.98 -3.39 -3.94
N PHE A 111 4.79 -2.29 -4.64
CA PHE A 111 4.59 -2.28 -6.10
C PHE A 111 5.80 -2.83 -6.86
N ARG A 112 6.99 -2.68 -6.32
CA ARG A 112 8.23 -3.19 -6.88
C ARG A 112 8.58 -4.62 -6.47
N TYR A 113 7.70 -5.32 -5.81
CA TYR A 113 7.97 -6.67 -5.30
C TYR A 113 9.07 -6.74 -4.23
N LEU A 114 9.53 -5.61 -3.74
CA LEU A 114 10.62 -5.56 -2.75
C LEU A 114 10.12 -5.85 -1.34
N ALA A 115 8.84 -5.60 -1.09
CA ALA A 115 8.19 -5.84 0.19
C ALA A 115 6.77 -6.35 -0.01
N CYS A 116 6.18 -6.90 1.06
CA CYS A 116 4.76 -7.24 1.16
C CYS A 116 4.32 -6.78 2.55
N ILE A 117 4.01 -5.48 2.65
CA ILE A 117 3.68 -4.83 3.92
C ILE A 117 2.21 -4.47 3.91
N ASP A 118 1.50 -5.03 4.88
CA ASP A 118 0.11 -4.68 5.13
C ASP A 118 0.04 -3.47 6.06
N LEU A 119 -0.89 -2.58 5.78
CA LEU A 119 -1.21 -1.41 6.59
C LEU A 119 -2.47 -1.71 7.39
N TYR A 120 -2.36 -1.84 8.69
CA TYR A 120 -3.51 -2.09 9.56
C TYR A 120 -4.01 -0.81 10.20
N LEU A 121 -5.31 -0.56 10.10
CA LEU A 121 -6.04 0.54 10.72
C LEU A 121 -6.87 -0.03 11.90
N PRO A 122 -6.37 0.06 13.14
CA PRO A 122 -6.93 -0.74 14.24
C PRO A 122 -8.30 -0.26 14.73
N ASN A 123 -8.57 1.04 14.72
CA ASN A 123 -9.87 1.56 15.18
C ASN A 123 -10.99 1.17 14.23
N SER A 124 -10.72 1.21 12.94
CA SER A 124 -11.65 0.87 11.86
C SER A 124 -11.69 -0.62 11.55
N LYS A 125 -10.71 -1.38 12.06
CA LYS A 125 -10.50 -2.81 11.77
C LYS A 125 -10.38 -3.09 10.27
N VAL A 126 -9.55 -2.30 9.62
CA VAL A 126 -9.28 -2.37 8.19
C VAL A 126 -7.83 -2.77 7.95
N ILE A 127 -7.60 -3.59 6.93
CA ILE A 127 -6.28 -3.87 6.39
C ILE A 127 -6.26 -3.34 4.95
N LEU A 128 -5.27 -2.52 4.66
CA LEU A 128 -4.93 -2.06 3.33
C LEU A 128 -3.67 -2.77 2.87
N GLN A 129 -3.75 -3.50 1.76
CA GLN A 129 -2.66 -4.30 1.22
C GLN A 129 -2.30 -3.86 -0.19
N PRO A 130 -1.33 -2.97 -0.37
CA PRO A 130 -0.76 -2.66 -1.68
C PRO A 130 -0.05 -3.90 -2.23
N THR A 131 -0.30 -4.24 -3.49
CA THR A 131 0.29 -5.39 -4.16
C THR A 131 1.19 -4.98 -5.32
N CYS A 132 2.04 -5.89 -5.75
CA CYS A 132 2.93 -5.71 -6.90
C CYS A 132 2.23 -5.55 -8.26
N HIS A 133 0.93 -5.82 -8.32
CA HIS A 133 0.14 -5.62 -9.52
C HIS A 133 -0.55 -4.25 -9.58
N SER A 134 -0.07 -3.27 -8.78
CA SER A 134 -0.68 -1.95 -8.67
C SER A 134 -2.15 -2.02 -8.28
N GLU A 135 -2.43 -2.85 -7.29
CA GLU A 135 -3.72 -3.03 -6.68
C GLU A 135 -3.63 -2.75 -5.19
N LEU A 136 -4.68 -2.23 -4.62
CA LEU A 136 -4.86 -2.07 -3.18
C LEU A 136 -6.01 -2.94 -2.73
N PHE A 137 -5.73 -4.11 -2.16
CA PHE A 137 -6.74 -4.94 -1.51
C PHE A 137 -7.16 -4.34 -0.18
N ILE A 138 -8.45 -4.43 0.11
CA ILE A 138 -9.07 -3.83 1.28
C ILE A 138 -9.88 -4.91 2.00
N TYR A 139 -9.45 -5.23 3.22
CA TYR A 139 -10.15 -6.15 4.10
C TYR A 139 -10.72 -5.36 5.26
N ALA A 140 -12.02 -5.46 5.50
CA ALA A 140 -12.69 -4.75 6.57
C ALA A 140 -13.63 -5.68 7.34
N GLU A 141 -13.76 -5.48 8.66
CA GLU A 141 -14.74 -6.20 9.45
C GLU A 141 -16.16 -5.78 9.05
N ASP A 142 -16.36 -4.50 8.73
CA ASP A 142 -17.65 -3.93 8.29
C ASP A 142 -17.47 -3.03 7.07
N TYR A 143 -17.76 -3.57 5.90
CA TYR A 143 -17.67 -2.82 4.64
C TYR A 143 -18.67 -1.67 4.53
N ASN A 144 -19.81 -1.72 5.22
CA ASN A 144 -20.78 -0.62 5.13
C ASN A 144 -20.22 0.70 5.66
N LYS A 145 -19.29 0.63 6.61
CA LYS A 145 -18.64 1.82 7.16
C LYS A 145 -17.58 2.41 6.24
N ILE A 146 -16.89 1.56 5.50
CA ILE A 146 -15.74 2.01 4.68
C ILE A 146 -16.14 2.30 3.23
N LEU A 147 -17.15 1.64 2.67
CA LEU A 147 -17.55 1.82 1.27
C LEU A 147 -17.82 3.26 0.85
N PRO A 148 -18.48 4.11 1.65
CA PRO A 148 -18.63 5.52 1.28
C PRO A 148 -17.29 6.23 1.08
N VAL A 149 -16.31 5.98 1.96
CA VAL A 149 -14.96 6.54 1.88
C VAL A 149 -14.23 6.03 0.63
N LEU A 150 -14.31 4.72 0.35
CA LEU A 150 -13.67 4.15 -0.84
C LEU A 150 -14.23 4.73 -2.13
N LYS A 151 -15.54 4.93 -2.22
CA LYS A 151 -16.19 5.57 -3.37
C LYS A 151 -15.71 7.00 -3.52
N GLU A 152 -15.73 7.80 -2.47
CA GLU A 152 -15.27 9.18 -2.49
C GLU A 152 -13.82 9.30 -2.99
N VAL A 153 -12.95 8.41 -2.53
CA VAL A 153 -11.53 8.38 -2.92
C VAL A 153 -11.35 8.03 -4.39
N THR A 154 -12.23 7.20 -4.97
CA THR A 154 -12.11 6.74 -6.35
C THR A 154 -12.91 7.57 -7.37
N ASP A 155 -14.02 8.19 -6.97
CA ASP A 155 -14.98 8.83 -7.90
C ASP A 155 -14.36 9.93 -8.77
N ASN A 156 -13.38 10.66 -8.27
CA ASN A 156 -12.72 11.76 -8.97
C ASN A 156 -11.23 11.50 -9.24
N SER A 157 -10.84 10.23 -9.36
CA SER A 157 -9.47 9.84 -9.57
C SER A 157 -9.31 8.92 -10.78
N GLU A 158 -8.06 8.62 -11.13
CA GLU A 158 -7.74 7.58 -12.12
C GLU A 158 -7.83 6.16 -11.55
N LEU A 159 -8.32 6.02 -10.31
CA LEU A 159 -8.51 4.74 -9.63
C LEU A 159 -9.94 4.24 -9.79
N VAL A 160 -10.13 2.93 -9.70
CA VAL A 160 -11.43 2.25 -9.80
C VAL A 160 -11.60 1.34 -8.59
N LEU A 161 -12.73 1.47 -7.92
CA LEU A 161 -13.16 0.52 -6.89
C LEU A 161 -13.85 -0.66 -7.55
N SER A 162 -13.36 -1.85 -7.26
CA SER A 162 -13.90 -3.12 -7.74
C SER A 162 -14.19 -4.07 -6.58
N LYS A 163 -15.01 -5.08 -6.85
CA LYS A 163 -15.39 -6.10 -5.89
C LYS A 163 -15.20 -7.48 -6.51
N ASN A 164 -14.48 -8.35 -5.83
CA ASN A 164 -14.36 -9.76 -6.20
C ASN A 164 -15.19 -10.60 -5.24
N ALA A 165 -16.00 -11.50 -5.79
CA ALA A 165 -16.55 -12.61 -5.03
C ALA A 165 -15.58 -13.78 -5.15
N PHE A 166 -14.97 -14.20 -4.05
CA PHE A 166 -14.19 -15.43 -4.03
C PHE A 166 -15.10 -16.60 -3.66
N ASP A 167 -15.35 -17.48 -4.63
CA ASP A 167 -15.91 -18.80 -4.34
C ASP A 167 -14.80 -19.71 -3.82
N TRP A 168 -14.63 -19.72 -2.52
CA TRP A 168 -13.83 -20.75 -1.87
C TRP A 168 -14.63 -22.06 -1.90
N LYS A 169 -14.38 -22.87 -2.91
CA LYS A 169 -14.83 -24.27 -2.94
C LYS A 169 -13.96 -25.13 -2.04
#